data_61044e14acb87ac7af5780de7a53491d
#
_entry.id   61044e14acb87ac7af5780de7a53491d
#
_cell.length_a   1.000
_cell.length_b   1.000
_cell.length_c   1.000
_cell.angle_alpha   90.00
_cell.angle_beta   90.00
_cell.angle_gamma   90.00
#
_symmetry.space_group_name_H-M   'P 1'
#
loop_
_entity.id
_entity.type
_entity.pdbx_description
1 polymer ?
#
loop_
_entity_poly.entity_id
_entity_poly.type
_entity_poly.pdbx_seq_one_letter_code
_entity_poly.pdbx_strand_id
1 'polypeptide(L)'
;NSVLFNDYVAHGKNSGGNYANSFSDKPGSLESSLGVFLTESPYQGKHGYSLKLKGLEKGFNDRAEARDIVVHKADYVTTQFLRQHGSLGRSWGCFAVSPAVADSLIHVIKNGTLIFAYYPDPMWLSKSQFLS
;
A
#
# COMPACT_ATOMS: atom_id res chain seq x y z
N ASN A 1 -14.54 16.57 -7.78
CA ASN A 1 -13.39 15.85 -8.36
C ASN A 1 -12.06 16.59 -8.13
N SER A 2 -11.71 16.81 -6.87
CA SER A 2 -10.43 17.41 -6.53
C SER A 2 -9.50 16.36 -5.91
N VAL A 3 -8.20 16.53 -6.13
CA VAL A 3 -7.18 15.71 -5.50
C VAL A 3 -6.99 16.21 -4.07
N LEU A 4 -7.18 15.33 -3.08
CA LEU A 4 -7.00 15.68 -1.67
C LEU A 4 -5.55 15.46 -1.23
N PHE A 5 -4.92 14.39 -1.72
CA PHE A 5 -3.54 14.03 -1.40
C PHE A 5 -2.84 13.59 -2.68
N ASN A 6 -1.61 14.02 -2.85
CA ASN A 6 -0.74 13.55 -3.93
C ASN A 6 0.68 13.48 -3.38
N ASP A 7 1.09 12.28 -2.94
CA ASP A 7 2.35 12.10 -2.22
C ASP A 7 2.95 10.74 -2.56
N TYR A 8 4.17 10.54 -2.10
CA TYR A 8 4.86 9.27 -2.27
C TYR A 8 4.25 8.18 -1.40
N VAL A 9 4.30 6.95 -1.91
CA VAL A 9 3.96 5.73 -1.18
C VAL A 9 5.11 4.75 -1.36
N ALA A 10 5.67 4.25 -0.27
CA ALA A 10 6.69 3.22 -0.34
C ALA A 10 6.04 1.84 -0.39
N HIS A 11 6.55 1.01 -1.27
CA HIS A 11 6.10 -0.37 -1.47
C HIS A 11 6.98 -1.36 -0.72
N GLY A 12 6.65 -2.65 -0.84
CA GLY A 12 7.37 -3.73 -0.20
C GLY A 12 8.80 -3.91 -0.73
N LYS A 13 9.67 -4.37 0.15
CA LYS A 13 11.10 -4.51 -0.12
C LYS A 13 11.40 -5.31 -1.38
N ASN A 14 10.67 -6.38 -1.62
CA ASN A 14 10.89 -7.27 -2.76
C ASN A 14 10.02 -6.92 -3.97
N SER A 15 9.26 -5.83 -3.94
CA SER A 15 8.50 -5.36 -5.11
C SER A 15 9.36 -4.60 -6.11
N GLY A 16 10.52 -4.13 -5.72
CA GLY A 16 11.42 -3.42 -6.63
C GLY A 16 12.20 -2.31 -5.94
N GLY A 17 13.09 -1.67 -6.69
CA GLY A 17 13.86 -0.53 -6.25
C GLY A 17 13.01 0.75 -6.23
N ASN A 18 13.42 1.77 -7.00
CA ASN A 18 12.66 3.02 -7.06
C ASN A 18 11.26 2.84 -7.66
N TYR A 19 11.08 1.84 -8.51
CA TYR A 19 9.79 1.51 -9.11
C TYR A 19 9.39 0.11 -8.71
N ALA A 20 8.15 -0.04 -8.26
CA ALA A 20 7.58 -1.35 -7.99
C ALA A 20 7.21 -2.03 -9.31
N ASN A 21 7.66 -3.27 -9.49
CA ASN A 21 7.41 -4.04 -10.71
C ASN A 21 7.16 -5.52 -10.44
N SER A 22 7.18 -5.95 -9.19
CA SER A 22 6.94 -7.34 -8.79
C SER A 22 5.98 -7.35 -7.60
N PHE A 23 4.97 -8.22 -7.67
CA PHE A 23 3.87 -8.22 -6.70
C PHE A 23 3.49 -9.66 -6.34
N SER A 24 3.01 -9.86 -5.12
CA SER A 24 2.66 -11.18 -4.63
C SER A 24 1.61 -11.10 -3.52
N ASP A 25 0.79 -12.15 -3.43
CA ASP A 25 -0.14 -12.38 -2.33
C ASP A 25 0.41 -13.44 -1.35
N LYS A 26 1.64 -13.88 -1.56
CA LYS A 26 2.24 -14.95 -0.79
C LYS A 26 2.78 -14.45 0.55
N PRO A 27 2.42 -15.14 1.68
CA PRO A 27 3.00 -14.82 2.98
C PRO A 27 4.53 -14.89 2.95
N GLY A 28 5.18 -13.90 3.56
CA GLY A 28 6.64 -13.85 3.64
C GLY A 28 7.34 -13.37 2.37
N SER A 29 6.61 -13.02 1.32
CA SER A 29 7.21 -12.53 0.07
C SER A 29 7.90 -11.18 0.21
N LEU A 30 7.51 -10.37 1.18
CA LEU A 30 7.95 -8.97 1.35
C LEU A 30 7.60 -8.10 0.14
N GLU A 31 6.66 -8.54 -0.68
CA GLU A 31 6.14 -7.80 -1.82
C GLU A 31 4.80 -7.18 -1.51
N SER A 32 4.52 -6.04 -2.12
CA SER A 32 3.17 -5.48 -2.12
C SER A 32 2.26 -6.31 -3.02
N SER A 33 0.96 -6.18 -2.81
CA SER A 33 -0.06 -6.86 -3.63
C SER A 33 -0.76 -5.86 -4.54
N LEU A 34 -1.13 -6.33 -5.72
CA LEU A 34 -1.93 -5.55 -6.68
C LEU A 34 -3.41 -5.68 -6.40
N GLY A 35 -4.17 -4.72 -6.91
CA GLY A 35 -5.60 -4.83 -7.04
C GLY A 35 -6.37 -3.90 -6.12
N VAL A 36 -7.65 -4.22 -5.96
CA VAL A 36 -8.59 -3.41 -5.20
C VAL A 36 -8.66 -3.90 -3.77
N PHE A 37 -8.49 -2.96 -2.84
CA PHE A 37 -8.64 -3.18 -1.40
C PHE A 37 -9.80 -2.36 -0.88
N LEU A 38 -10.47 -2.88 0.15
CA LEU A 38 -11.44 -2.12 0.93
C LEU A 38 -10.78 -1.68 2.24
N THR A 39 -10.88 -0.41 2.56
CA THR A 39 -10.38 0.08 3.85
C THR A 39 -11.30 -0.38 4.98
N GLU A 40 -10.68 -0.77 6.08
CA GLU A 40 -11.39 -1.19 7.29
C GLU A 40 -11.18 -0.16 8.40
N SER A 41 -11.19 -0.60 9.65
CA SER A 41 -11.03 0.31 10.79
C SER A 41 -9.56 0.71 10.99
N PRO A 42 -9.31 1.94 11.44
CA PRO A 42 -7.98 2.32 11.88
C PRO A 42 -7.66 1.68 13.24
N TYR A 43 -6.37 1.62 13.57
CA TYR A 43 -5.90 1.08 14.83
C TYR A 43 -4.57 1.72 15.22
N GLN A 44 -4.18 1.58 16.48
CA GLN A 44 -2.86 1.98 16.94
C GLN A 44 -1.96 0.75 16.95
N GLY A 45 -0.98 0.74 16.06
CA GLY A 45 -0.01 -0.34 15.93
C GLY A 45 1.40 0.11 16.27
N LYS A 46 2.38 -0.74 15.97
CA LYS A 46 3.79 -0.42 16.21
C LYS A 46 4.30 0.75 15.37
N HIS A 47 3.62 1.09 14.28
CA HIS A 47 3.92 2.25 13.44
C HIS A 47 3.02 3.44 13.75
N GLY A 48 2.27 3.42 14.85
CA GLY A 48 1.31 4.45 15.22
C GLY A 48 -0.06 4.23 14.59
N TYR A 49 -0.75 5.32 14.26
CA TYR A 49 -2.08 5.28 13.65
C TYR A 49 -2.00 4.63 12.27
N SER A 50 -2.69 3.53 12.09
CA SER A 50 -2.60 2.68 10.91
C SER A 50 -4.00 2.28 10.45
N LEU A 51 -4.10 1.77 9.21
CA LEU A 51 -5.39 1.42 8.62
C LEU A 51 -5.37 -0.01 8.10
N LYS A 52 -6.29 -0.82 8.60
CA LYS A 52 -6.49 -2.19 8.12
C LYS A 52 -7.11 -2.21 6.74
N LEU A 53 -6.69 -3.17 5.94
CA LEU A 53 -7.16 -3.37 4.57
C LEU A 53 -7.68 -4.77 4.37
N LYS A 54 -8.72 -4.89 3.56
CA LYS A 54 -9.23 -6.16 3.06
C LYS A 54 -8.98 -6.24 1.55
N GLY A 55 -8.26 -7.26 1.10
CA GLY A 55 -8.06 -7.50 -0.32
C GLY A 55 -9.32 -8.14 -0.94
N LEU A 56 -9.76 -7.60 -2.08
CA LEU A 56 -10.99 -8.03 -2.72
C LEU A 56 -10.76 -8.95 -3.93
N GLU A 57 -9.50 -9.27 -4.28
CA GLU A 57 -9.17 -10.02 -5.48
C GLU A 57 -8.43 -11.31 -5.17
N LYS A 58 -9.11 -12.43 -5.35
CA LYS A 58 -8.56 -13.75 -5.08
C LYS A 58 -7.31 -14.02 -5.93
N GLY A 59 -6.24 -14.46 -5.27
CA GLY A 59 -4.97 -14.77 -5.92
C GLY A 59 -4.04 -13.58 -6.08
N PHE A 60 -4.54 -12.36 -5.89
CA PHE A 60 -3.75 -11.13 -6.03
C PHE A 60 -3.52 -10.41 -4.71
N ASN A 61 -4.56 -10.28 -3.87
CA ASN A 61 -4.46 -9.57 -2.60
C ASN A 61 -5.38 -10.12 -1.50
N ASP A 62 -6.06 -11.23 -1.71
CA ASP A 62 -7.03 -11.75 -0.75
C ASP A 62 -6.41 -12.23 0.56
N ARG A 63 -5.08 -12.37 0.63
CA ARG A 63 -4.36 -12.68 1.86
C ARG A 63 -3.81 -11.45 2.59
N ALA A 64 -4.22 -10.26 2.19
CA ALA A 64 -3.71 -9.02 2.76
C ALA A 64 -3.92 -8.95 4.28
N GLU A 65 -5.11 -9.31 4.79
CA GLU A 65 -5.37 -9.33 6.23
C GLU A 65 -4.44 -10.30 6.97
N ALA A 66 -4.32 -11.53 6.46
CA ALA A 66 -3.47 -12.56 7.06
C ALA A 66 -1.99 -12.18 7.05
N ARG A 67 -1.57 -11.38 6.06
CA ARG A 67 -0.21 -10.89 5.93
C ARG A 67 0.04 -9.57 6.68
N ASP A 68 -0.96 -9.03 7.35
CA ASP A 68 -0.89 -7.71 8.00
C ASP A 68 -0.51 -6.58 7.04
N ILE A 69 -1.02 -6.64 5.82
CA ILE A 69 -0.86 -5.55 4.85
C ILE A 69 -1.81 -4.41 5.23
N VAL A 70 -1.23 -3.30 5.59
CA VAL A 70 -1.96 -2.13 6.09
C VAL A 70 -1.40 -0.85 5.48
N VAL A 71 -2.07 0.28 5.70
CA VAL A 71 -1.51 1.60 5.45
C VAL A 71 -0.91 2.10 6.76
N HIS A 72 0.35 2.50 6.76
CA HIS A 72 1.00 3.07 7.93
C HIS A 72 1.97 4.18 7.55
N LYS A 73 2.30 5.05 8.51
CA LYS A 73 3.34 6.05 8.30
C LYS A 73 4.72 5.43 8.45
N ALA A 74 5.71 6.05 7.81
CA ALA A 74 7.09 5.67 7.99
C ALA A 74 8.01 6.86 7.73
N ASP A 75 9.04 6.99 8.56
CA ASP A 75 10.02 8.09 8.45
C ASP A 75 10.81 8.05 7.15
N TYR A 76 10.87 6.88 6.51
CA TYR A 76 11.57 6.71 5.24
C TYR A 76 10.74 7.12 4.01
N VAL A 77 9.56 7.70 4.22
CA VAL A 77 8.71 8.25 3.15
C VAL A 77 8.67 9.77 3.30
N THR A 78 9.80 10.41 3.05
CA THR A 78 9.93 11.87 3.10
C THR A 78 10.86 12.35 2.00
N THR A 79 10.69 13.60 1.61
CA THR A 79 11.61 14.25 0.67
C THR A 79 13.04 14.27 1.23
N GLN A 80 13.17 14.49 2.53
CA GLN A 80 14.47 14.50 3.19
C GLN A 80 15.16 13.14 3.09
N PHE A 81 14.44 12.06 3.38
CA PHE A 81 14.98 10.70 3.28
C PHE A 81 15.42 10.39 1.83
N LEU A 82 14.57 10.76 0.87
CA LEU A 82 14.86 10.58 -0.55
C LEU A 82 16.15 11.31 -0.97
N ARG A 83 16.34 12.55 -0.50
CA ARG A 83 17.54 13.33 -0.80
C ARG A 83 18.79 12.71 -0.18
N GLN A 84 18.70 12.20 1.04
CA GLN A 84 19.84 11.62 1.77
C GLN A 84 20.25 10.25 1.23
N HIS A 85 19.30 9.44 0.75
CA HIS A 85 19.53 8.05 0.41
C HIS A 85 19.36 7.72 -1.08
N GLY A 86 18.89 8.66 -1.88
CA GLY A 86 18.63 8.46 -3.31
C GLY A 86 17.39 7.64 -3.62
N SER A 87 16.67 7.16 -2.61
CA SER A 87 15.41 6.43 -2.73
C SER A 87 14.63 6.52 -1.43
N LEU A 88 13.32 6.25 -1.48
CA LEU A 88 12.53 6.02 -0.28
C LEU A 88 12.94 4.70 0.36
N GLY A 89 12.58 4.50 1.64
CA GLY A 89 12.70 3.20 2.27
C GLY A 89 11.66 2.21 1.74
N ARG A 90 11.64 1.02 2.31
CA ARG A 90 10.75 -0.07 1.87
C ARG A 90 10.08 -0.73 3.08
N SER A 91 8.84 -1.15 2.90
CA SER A 91 8.10 -1.93 3.89
C SER A 91 8.26 -3.44 3.64
N TRP A 92 7.49 -4.24 4.37
CA TRP A 92 7.39 -5.69 4.15
C TRP A 92 6.15 -6.05 3.32
N GLY A 93 5.63 -5.09 2.55
CA GLY A 93 4.48 -5.25 1.69
C GLY A 93 3.38 -4.21 1.93
N CYS A 94 3.37 -3.56 3.08
CA CYS A 94 2.42 -2.49 3.40
C CYS A 94 2.59 -1.27 2.50
N PHE A 95 1.55 -0.46 2.42
CA PHE A 95 1.61 0.85 1.78
C PHE A 95 2.04 1.87 2.83
N ALA A 96 3.30 2.27 2.78
CA ALA A 96 3.86 3.22 3.73
C ALA A 96 3.78 4.64 3.19
N VAL A 97 3.27 5.56 4.00
CA VAL A 97 3.05 6.94 3.61
C VAL A 97 3.84 7.89 4.53
N SER A 98 3.96 9.14 4.10
CA SER A 98 4.69 10.16 4.85
C SER A 98 4.01 10.44 6.19
N PRO A 99 4.79 10.65 7.27
CA PRO A 99 4.22 11.04 8.57
C PRO A 99 3.39 12.33 8.50
N ALA A 100 3.73 13.24 7.59
CA ALA A 100 3.02 14.52 7.45
C ALA A 100 1.57 14.36 6.99
N VAL A 101 1.25 13.30 6.23
CA VAL A 101 -0.10 13.11 5.66
C VAL A 101 -0.85 11.92 6.24
N ALA A 102 -0.17 11.03 6.95
CA ALA A 102 -0.72 9.72 7.33
C ALA A 102 -2.03 9.84 8.12
N ASP A 103 -2.05 10.63 9.19
CA ASP A 103 -3.23 10.71 10.05
C ASP A 103 -4.44 11.31 9.31
N SER A 104 -4.22 12.37 8.53
CA SER A 104 -5.28 12.99 7.73
C SER A 104 -5.77 12.05 6.64
N LEU A 105 -4.87 11.37 5.95
CA LEU A 105 -5.21 10.41 4.90
C LEU A 105 -6.06 9.27 5.47
N ILE A 106 -5.61 8.65 6.55
CA ILE A 106 -6.33 7.53 7.17
C ILE A 106 -7.71 7.99 7.66
N HIS A 107 -7.80 9.17 8.25
CA HIS A 107 -9.07 9.71 8.70
C HIS A 107 -10.07 9.86 7.55
N VAL A 108 -9.60 10.33 6.39
CA VAL A 108 -10.47 10.53 5.21
C VAL A 108 -10.92 9.21 4.60
N ILE A 109 -10.03 8.20 4.51
CA ILE A 109 -10.32 6.98 3.75
C ILE A 109 -10.75 5.78 4.59
N LYS A 110 -10.74 5.87 5.91
CA LYS A 110 -11.13 4.76 6.79
C LYS A 110 -12.56 4.28 6.55
N ASN A 111 -12.81 3.02 6.91
CA ASN A 111 -14.15 2.44 7.00
C ASN A 111 -14.95 2.46 5.69
N GLY A 112 -14.42 1.88 4.63
CA GLY A 112 -15.22 1.60 3.44
C GLY A 112 -14.86 2.38 2.18
N THR A 113 -13.63 2.86 2.08
CA THR A 113 -13.10 3.45 0.85
C THR A 113 -12.32 2.39 0.08
N LEU A 114 -12.29 2.50 -1.25
CA LEU A 114 -11.50 1.61 -2.09
C LEU A 114 -10.09 2.18 -2.29
N ILE A 115 -9.10 1.30 -2.21
CA ILE A 115 -7.72 1.57 -2.63
C ILE A 115 -7.44 0.73 -3.86
N PHE A 116 -6.86 1.34 -4.87
CA PHE A 116 -6.55 0.69 -6.13
C PHE A 116 -5.03 0.67 -6.32
N ALA A 117 -4.41 -0.47 -6.00
CA ALA A 117 -2.97 -0.66 -6.20
C ALA A 117 -2.73 -1.13 -7.63
N TYR A 118 -2.26 -0.22 -8.47
CA TYR A 118 -2.18 -0.42 -9.91
C TYR A 118 -0.75 -0.62 -10.40
N TYR A 119 -0.58 -1.61 -11.24
CA TYR A 119 0.58 -1.80 -12.11
C TYR A 119 0.09 -2.54 -13.35
N PRO A 120 0.58 -2.25 -14.55
CA PRO A 120 0.11 -2.92 -15.77
C PRO A 120 0.65 -4.36 -15.90
N ASP A 121 0.36 -5.20 -14.92
CA ASP A 121 0.70 -6.62 -14.93
C ASP A 121 -0.28 -7.36 -15.84
N PRO A 122 0.19 -8.09 -16.87
CA PRO A 122 -0.69 -8.71 -17.86
C PRO A 122 -1.67 -9.71 -17.24
N MET A 123 -1.24 -10.51 -16.27
CA MET A 123 -2.09 -11.51 -15.66
C MET A 123 -3.22 -10.85 -14.84
N TRP A 124 -2.88 -9.85 -14.03
CA TRP A 124 -3.87 -9.14 -13.25
C TRP A 124 -4.84 -8.36 -14.16
N LEU A 125 -4.32 -7.66 -15.17
CA LEU A 125 -5.17 -6.93 -16.13
C LEU A 125 -6.19 -7.84 -16.80
N SER A 126 -5.79 -9.07 -17.13
CA SER A 126 -6.67 -10.01 -17.82
C SER A 126 -7.67 -10.71 -16.90
N LYS A 127 -7.38 -10.84 -15.61
CA LYS A 127 -8.19 -11.63 -14.66
C LYS A 127 -8.96 -10.81 -13.65
N SER A 128 -8.66 -9.53 -13.50
CA SER A 128 -9.34 -8.69 -12.50
C SER A 128 -10.80 -8.47 -12.87
N GLN A 129 -11.70 -8.81 -11.96
CA GLN A 129 -13.13 -8.56 -12.13
C GLN A 129 -13.48 -7.07 -12.08
N PHE A 130 -12.59 -6.23 -11.56
CA PHE A 130 -12.81 -4.78 -11.47
C PHE A 130 -12.37 -4.03 -12.71
N LEU A 131 -11.65 -4.68 -13.62
CA LEU A 131 -11.09 -4.05 -14.82
C LEU A 131 -11.79 -4.47 -16.12
N SER A 132 -12.64 -5.46 -16.06
CA SER A 132 -13.33 -5.96 -17.26
C SER A 132 -14.74 -5.39 -17.40
#